data_bf0b864bfd1e5fc726d55d5bd871cdf5
#
_entry.id   bf0b864bfd1e5fc726d55d5bd871cdf5
#
_cell.length_a   1.000
_cell.length_b   1.000
_cell.length_c   1.000
_cell.angle_alpha   90.00
_cell.angle_beta   90.00
_cell.angle_gamma   90.00
#
_symmetry.space_group_name_H-M   'P 1'
#
loop_
_entity.id
_entity.type
_entity.pdbx_description
1 polymer ?
#
loop_
_entity_poly.entity_id
_entity_poly.type
_entity_poly.pdbx_seq_one_letter_code
_entity_poly.pdbx_strand_id
1 'polypeptide(L)'
;MDNIILEYRDPLFGIILLVALIFLISFVTYSFSIYKERLARKDYRKLSLRFELGKLKEEDYVHLYKTYNLPFDSILLLASSFLHKGDYNKAISVYLTLLEHVNDRVKKEELLELLGTTYFKGGFLQRSKEIFLRILKFSSRNKNALTHLLLVYEKLKDFHKAKEITTCL
;
A
#
# COMPACT_ATOMS: atom_id res chain seq x y z
N MET A 1 35.96 41.02 -33.52
CA MET A 1 35.57 39.64 -33.19
C MET A 1 36.24 39.13 -31.91
N ASP A 2 37.29 39.78 -31.47
CA ASP A 2 38.10 39.28 -30.31
C ASP A 2 37.54 39.57 -28.93
N ASN A 3 36.61 40.53 -28.79
CA ASN A 3 36.03 40.91 -27.48
C ASN A 3 35.01 39.91 -26.96
N ILE A 4 34.31 39.13 -27.81
CA ILE A 4 33.30 38.17 -27.40
C ILE A 4 33.97 36.91 -26.78
N ILE A 5 35.18 36.56 -27.22
CA ILE A 5 35.92 35.40 -26.76
C ILE A 5 36.59 35.65 -25.40
N LEU A 6 36.94 36.90 -25.09
CA LEU A 6 37.52 37.32 -23.82
C LEU A 6 36.48 37.36 -22.68
N GLU A 7 35.27 37.79 -22.97
CA GLU A 7 34.16 37.87 -22.00
C GLU A 7 33.71 36.47 -21.52
N TYR A 8 33.83 35.45 -22.39
CA TYR A 8 33.52 34.06 -22.05
C TYR A 8 34.55 33.38 -21.12
N ARG A 9 35.71 34.01 -20.93
CA ARG A 9 36.83 33.54 -20.10
C ARG A 9 36.84 34.08 -18.67
N ASP A 10 35.91 34.98 -18.33
CA ASP A 10 35.79 35.49 -16.98
C ASP A 10 35.22 34.43 -16.06
N PRO A 11 35.92 34.05 -14.98
CA PRO A 11 35.43 33.04 -14.02
C PRO A 11 34.11 33.43 -13.38
N LEU A 12 33.81 34.73 -13.27
CA LEU A 12 32.53 35.26 -12.80
C LEU A 12 31.38 34.89 -13.72
N PHE A 13 31.58 34.97 -15.06
CA PHE A 13 30.56 34.60 -16.04
C PHE A 13 30.21 33.12 -15.96
N GLY A 14 31.23 32.26 -15.78
CA GLY A 14 31.03 30.80 -15.57
C GLY A 14 30.22 30.51 -14.32
N ILE A 15 30.47 31.19 -13.23
CA ILE A 15 29.73 31.05 -11.97
C ILE A 15 28.28 31.48 -12.15
N ILE A 16 28.02 32.63 -12.78
CA ILE A 16 26.66 33.14 -13.05
C ILE A 16 25.87 32.12 -13.88
N LEU A 17 26.50 31.56 -14.92
CA LEU A 17 25.87 30.59 -15.81
C LEU A 17 25.53 29.28 -15.07
N LEU A 18 26.42 28.85 -14.20
CA LEU A 18 26.21 27.65 -13.37
C LEU A 18 25.07 27.85 -12.38
N VAL A 19 25.01 29.01 -11.73
CA VAL A 19 23.90 29.37 -10.82
C VAL A 19 22.58 29.43 -11.59
N ALA A 20 22.56 30.08 -12.77
CA ALA A 20 21.36 30.11 -13.60
C ALA A 20 20.89 28.72 -14.04
N LEU A 21 21.83 27.81 -14.34
CA LEU A 21 21.51 26.42 -14.69
C LEU A 21 20.89 25.66 -13.51
N ILE A 22 21.42 25.84 -12.30
CA ILE A 22 20.87 25.24 -11.08
C ILE A 22 19.43 25.74 -10.82
N PHE A 23 19.20 27.05 -10.97
CA PHE A 23 17.86 27.62 -10.84
C PHE A 23 16.90 27.06 -11.89
N LEU A 24 17.34 26.90 -13.13
CA LEU A 24 16.54 26.36 -14.22
C LEU A 24 16.17 24.90 -13.96
N ILE A 25 17.12 24.08 -13.52
CA ILE A 25 16.87 22.68 -13.16
C ILE A 25 15.89 22.61 -11.99
N SER A 26 16.10 23.43 -10.95
CA SER A 26 15.21 23.50 -9.79
C SER A 26 13.80 23.91 -10.17
N PHE A 27 13.66 24.89 -11.05
CA PHE A 27 12.36 25.35 -11.55
C PHE A 27 11.63 24.28 -12.37
N VAL A 28 12.36 23.56 -13.24
CA VAL A 28 11.81 22.47 -14.06
C VAL A 28 11.35 21.31 -13.16
N THR A 29 12.16 20.89 -12.18
CA THR A 29 11.81 19.82 -11.26
C THR A 29 10.61 20.18 -10.38
N TYR A 30 10.56 21.42 -9.90
CA TYR A 30 9.41 21.94 -9.14
C TYR A 30 8.13 21.99 -9.97
N SER A 31 8.21 22.51 -11.19
CA SER A 31 7.07 22.56 -12.12
C SER A 31 6.55 21.17 -12.48
N PHE A 32 7.47 20.22 -12.70
CA PHE A 32 7.12 18.82 -12.96
C PHE A 32 6.44 18.17 -11.76
N SER A 33 6.90 18.45 -10.54
CA SER A 33 6.28 17.97 -9.30
C SER A 33 4.84 18.47 -9.15
N ILE A 34 4.61 19.77 -9.38
CA ILE A 34 3.25 20.37 -9.35
C ILE A 34 2.35 19.76 -10.43
N TYR A 35 2.88 19.57 -11.63
CA TYR A 35 2.12 18.94 -12.72
C TYR A 35 1.69 17.52 -12.37
N LYS A 36 2.62 16.71 -11.83
CA LYS A 36 2.36 15.34 -11.37
C LYS A 36 1.29 15.31 -10.27
N GLU A 37 1.38 16.22 -9.31
CA GLU A 37 0.39 16.33 -8.24
C GLU A 37 -1.01 16.74 -8.74
N ARG A 38 -1.10 17.68 -9.69
CA ARG A 38 -2.38 18.05 -10.31
C ARG A 38 -3.00 16.89 -11.09
N LEU A 39 -2.19 16.11 -11.78
CA LEU A 39 -2.65 14.93 -12.50
C LEU A 39 -3.20 13.88 -11.53
N ALA A 40 -2.45 13.60 -10.46
CA ALA A 40 -2.85 12.69 -9.40
C ALA A 40 -4.20 13.10 -8.76
N ARG A 41 -4.39 14.39 -8.48
CA ARG A 41 -5.66 14.90 -7.92
C ARG A 41 -6.86 14.72 -8.88
N LYS A 42 -6.66 14.86 -10.19
CA LYS A 42 -7.73 14.63 -11.18
C LYS A 42 -8.16 13.19 -11.23
N ASP A 43 -7.21 12.28 -11.20
CA ASP A 43 -7.50 10.85 -11.28
C ASP A 43 -8.03 10.32 -9.94
N TYR A 44 -7.54 10.84 -8.81
CA TYR A 44 -8.13 10.58 -7.49
C TYR A 44 -9.61 10.97 -7.45
N ARG A 45 -9.98 12.10 -8.03
CA ARG A 45 -11.37 12.55 -8.11
C ARG A 45 -12.25 11.62 -8.96
N LYS A 46 -11.73 11.12 -10.09
CA LYS A 46 -12.42 10.14 -10.93
C LYS A 46 -12.60 8.79 -10.21
N LEU A 47 -11.60 8.39 -9.44
CA LEU A 47 -11.62 7.15 -8.68
C LEU A 47 -12.53 7.23 -7.45
N SER A 48 -12.55 8.36 -6.73
CA SER A 48 -13.50 8.58 -5.64
C SER A 48 -14.95 8.53 -6.13
N LEU A 49 -15.22 9.13 -7.29
CA LEU A 49 -16.54 9.03 -7.93
C LEU A 49 -16.90 7.59 -8.32
N ARG A 50 -15.97 6.80 -8.88
CA ARG A 50 -16.21 5.38 -9.17
C ARG A 50 -16.39 4.56 -7.89
N PHE A 51 -15.68 4.92 -6.83
CA PHE A 51 -15.83 4.32 -5.51
C PHE A 51 -17.23 4.57 -4.93
N GLU A 52 -17.70 5.81 -4.93
CA GLU A 52 -19.05 6.18 -4.47
C GLU A 52 -20.14 5.47 -5.29
N LEU A 53 -19.92 5.29 -6.58
CA LEU A 53 -20.83 4.57 -7.47
C LEU A 53 -20.71 3.04 -7.38
N GLY A 54 -19.79 2.50 -6.57
CA GLY A 54 -19.54 1.04 -6.46
C GLY A 54 -19.00 0.38 -7.73
N LYS A 55 -18.46 1.18 -8.67
CA LYS A 55 -18.01 0.73 -10.00
C LYS A 55 -16.49 0.50 -10.09
N LEU A 56 -15.76 0.48 -8.99
CA LEU A 56 -14.32 0.18 -8.99
C LEU A 56 -14.07 -1.30 -9.27
N LYS A 57 -13.18 -1.56 -10.23
CA LYS A 57 -12.68 -2.89 -10.56
C LYS A 57 -11.36 -3.15 -9.80
N GLU A 58 -10.97 -4.41 -9.67
CA GLU A 58 -9.69 -4.80 -9.04
C GLU A 58 -8.49 -4.13 -9.70
N GLU A 59 -8.51 -4.01 -11.03
CA GLU A 59 -7.48 -3.35 -11.84
C GLU A 59 -7.28 -1.87 -11.47
N ASP A 60 -8.34 -1.18 -11.05
CA ASP A 60 -8.28 0.23 -10.64
C ASP A 60 -7.44 0.41 -9.35
N TYR A 61 -7.42 -0.58 -8.44
CA TYR A 61 -6.60 -0.54 -7.21
C TYR A 61 -5.13 -0.74 -7.47
N VAL A 62 -4.80 -1.69 -8.35
CA VAL A 62 -3.43 -1.94 -8.78
C VAL A 62 -2.89 -0.70 -9.51
N HIS A 63 -3.72 -0.08 -10.35
CA HIS A 63 -3.37 1.14 -11.06
C HIS A 63 -3.13 2.31 -10.10
N LEU A 64 -3.99 2.52 -9.10
CA LEU A 64 -3.82 3.53 -8.06
C LEU A 64 -2.49 3.39 -7.34
N TYR A 65 -2.18 2.20 -6.90
CA TYR A 65 -0.95 1.94 -6.16
C TYR A 65 0.30 2.20 -7.01
N LYS A 66 0.33 1.66 -8.24
CA LYS A 66 1.49 1.77 -9.14
C LYS A 66 1.70 3.18 -9.70
N THR A 67 0.62 3.89 -10.02
CA THR A 67 0.71 5.17 -10.75
C THR A 67 0.91 6.35 -9.82
N TYR A 68 0.33 6.34 -8.63
CA TYR A 68 0.27 7.52 -7.76
C TYR A 68 1.12 7.44 -6.52
N ASN A 69 1.80 6.29 -6.28
CA ASN A 69 2.60 6.09 -5.08
C ASN A 69 1.85 6.54 -3.82
N LEU A 70 0.55 6.19 -3.75
CA LEU A 70 -0.30 6.59 -2.65
C LEU A 70 0.30 6.10 -1.33
N PRO A 71 0.19 6.90 -0.25
CA PRO A 71 0.61 6.45 1.07
C PRO A 71 -0.06 5.12 1.42
N PHE A 72 0.71 4.20 1.96
CA PHE A 72 0.25 2.89 2.42
C PHE A 72 -1.05 2.99 3.23
N ASP A 73 -1.11 3.95 4.17
CA ASP A 73 -2.26 4.18 5.03
C ASP A 73 -3.55 4.56 4.29
N SER A 74 -3.43 5.28 3.18
CA SER A 74 -4.59 5.68 2.37
C SER A 74 -5.22 4.47 1.67
N ILE A 75 -4.40 3.52 1.21
CA ILE A 75 -4.89 2.30 0.58
C ILE A 75 -5.44 1.34 1.63
N LEU A 76 -4.83 1.31 2.82
CA LEU A 76 -5.32 0.55 3.95
C LEU A 76 -6.72 1.03 4.39
N LEU A 77 -6.93 2.36 4.45
CA LEU A 77 -8.22 2.96 4.74
C LEU A 77 -9.27 2.58 3.69
N LEU A 78 -8.89 2.52 2.41
CA LEU A 78 -9.76 2.08 1.34
C LEU A 78 -10.18 0.61 1.53
N ALA A 79 -9.24 -0.28 1.83
CA ALA A 79 -9.53 -1.69 2.11
C ALA A 79 -10.47 -1.84 3.31
N SER A 80 -10.26 -1.07 4.39
CA SER A 80 -11.12 -1.09 5.56
C SER A 80 -12.54 -0.59 5.25
N SER A 81 -12.69 0.39 4.36
CA SER A 81 -14.02 0.85 3.94
C SER A 81 -14.81 -0.19 3.15
N PHE A 82 -14.14 -1.03 2.33
CA PHE A 82 -14.79 -2.20 1.71
C PHE A 82 -15.20 -3.23 2.73
N LEU A 83 -14.36 -3.46 3.73
CA LEU A 83 -14.65 -4.39 4.82
C LEU A 83 -15.92 -3.96 5.58
N HIS A 84 -16.07 -2.66 5.85
CA HIS A 84 -17.27 -2.09 6.49
C HIS A 84 -18.53 -2.24 5.63
N LYS A 85 -18.39 -2.21 4.30
CA LYS A 85 -19.51 -2.44 3.36
C LYS A 85 -19.83 -3.92 3.15
N GLY A 86 -19.03 -4.85 3.72
CA GLY A 86 -19.18 -6.29 3.49
C GLY A 86 -18.61 -6.78 2.17
N ASP A 87 -17.90 -5.93 1.41
CA ASP A 87 -17.25 -6.27 0.15
C ASP A 87 -15.90 -6.97 0.38
N TYR A 88 -15.95 -8.16 1.00
CA TYR A 88 -14.74 -8.91 1.42
C TYR A 88 -13.79 -9.18 0.26
N ASN A 89 -14.30 -9.53 -0.92
CA ASN A 89 -13.47 -9.82 -2.10
C ASN A 89 -12.63 -8.62 -2.51
N LYS A 90 -13.22 -7.41 -2.52
CA LYS A 90 -12.49 -6.19 -2.86
C LYS A 90 -11.43 -5.85 -1.80
N ALA A 91 -11.77 -5.98 -0.51
CA ALA A 91 -10.82 -5.78 0.57
C ALA A 91 -9.63 -6.76 0.48
N ILE A 92 -9.90 -8.05 0.22
CA ILE A 92 -8.89 -9.09 0.02
C ILE A 92 -7.96 -8.72 -1.14
N SER A 93 -8.51 -8.32 -2.29
CA SER A 93 -7.71 -7.93 -3.47
C SER A 93 -6.77 -6.77 -3.15
N VAL A 94 -7.25 -5.75 -2.45
CA VAL A 94 -6.43 -4.61 -2.02
C VAL A 94 -5.30 -5.04 -1.08
N TYR A 95 -5.59 -5.88 -0.07
CA TYR A 95 -4.55 -6.37 0.85
C TYR A 95 -3.51 -7.24 0.14
N LEU A 96 -3.91 -8.09 -0.80
CA LEU A 96 -2.97 -8.90 -1.60
C LEU A 96 -2.05 -8.02 -2.44
N THR A 97 -2.59 -7.00 -3.10
CA THR A 97 -1.80 -6.03 -3.86
C THR A 97 -0.79 -5.29 -2.97
N LEU A 98 -1.20 -4.86 -1.77
CA LEU A 98 -0.28 -4.23 -0.81
C LEU A 98 0.83 -5.19 -0.37
N LEU A 99 0.50 -6.46 -0.12
CA LEU A 99 1.46 -7.49 0.31
C LEU A 99 2.57 -7.74 -0.71
N GLU A 100 2.28 -7.63 -2.01
CA GLU A 100 3.27 -7.78 -3.08
C GLU A 100 4.30 -6.65 -3.10
N HIS A 101 3.95 -5.46 -2.59
CA HIS A 101 4.77 -4.26 -2.70
C HIS A 101 5.40 -3.82 -1.37
N VAL A 102 4.99 -4.41 -0.26
CA VAL A 102 5.54 -4.08 1.08
C VAL A 102 6.76 -4.94 1.37
N ASN A 103 7.90 -4.26 1.57
CA ASN A 103 9.15 -4.90 1.99
C ASN A 103 9.37 -4.88 3.51
N ASP A 104 8.71 -3.96 4.22
CA ASP A 104 8.80 -3.84 5.67
C ASP A 104 8.13 -5.03 6.36
N ARG A 105 8.88 -5.68 7.28
CA ARG A 105 8.42 -6.88 7.97
C ARG A 105 7.22 -6.62 8.88
N VAL A 106 7.23 -5.49 9.60
CA VAL A 106 6.16 -5.13 10.55
C VAL A 106 4.86 -4.86 9.79
N LYS A 107 4.93 -4.05 8.75
CA LYS A 107 3.78 -3.76 7.87
C LYS A 107 3.26 -5.01 7.18
N LYS A 108 4.15 -5.92 6.82
CA LYS A 108 3.76 -7.21 6.20
C LYS A 108 3.00 -8.10 7.16
N GLU A 109 3.42 -8.15 8.43
CA GLU A 109 2.73 -8.91 9.48
C GLU A 109 1.34 -8.31 9.75
N GLU A 110 1.24 -6.99 9.89
CA GLU A 110 -0.03 -6.26 10.02
C GLU A 110 -1.00 -6.56 8.86
N LEU A 111 -0.50 -6.47 7.61
CA LEU A 111 -1.30 -6.81 6.43
C LEU A 111 -1.79 -8.26 6.42
N LEU A 112 -0.95 -9.20 6.85
CA LEU A 112 -1.33 -10.59 6.96
C LEU A 112 -2.43 -10.78 8.01
N GLU A 113 -2.36 -10.09 9.16
CA GLU A 113 -3.43 -10.11 10.17
C GLU A 113 -4.76 -9.58 9.62
N LEU A 114 -4.72 -8.44 8.94
CA LEU A 114 -5.90 -7.86 8.30
C LEU A 114 -6.48 -8.77 7.21
N LEU A 115 -5.63 -9.37 6.39
CA LEU A 115 -6.04 -10.31 5.35
C LEU A 115 -6.66 -11.58 5.95
N GLY A 116 -6.01 -12.16 6.98
CA GLY A 116 -6.51 -13.35 7.68
C GLY A 116 -7.88 -13.11 8.32
N THR A 117 -8.03 -11.96 8.98
CA THR A 117 -9.32 -11.54 9.57
C THR A 117 -10.39 -11.30 8.51
N THR A 118 -10.00 -10.75 7.37
CA THR A 118 -10.93 -10.52 6.24
C THR A 118 -11.40 -11.83 5.63
N TYR A 119 -10.51 -12.80 5.45
CA TYR A 119 -10.89 -14.14 5.03
C TYR A 119 -11.82 -14.82 6.03
N PHE A 120 -11.57 -14.66 7.33
CA PHE A 120 -12.45 -15.21 8.38
C PHE A 120 -13.86 -14.63 8.31
N LYS A 121 -13.97 -13.28 8.23
CA LYS A 121 -15.25 -12.58 8.12
C LYS A 121 -16.01 -12.90 6.83
N GLY A 122 -15.29 -13.10 5.73
CA GLY A 122 -15.85 -13.53 4.45
C GLY A 122 -16.22 -15.01 4.35
N GLY A 123 -15.97 -15.80 5.41
CA GLY A 123 -16.27 -17.24 5.43
C GLY A 123 -15.21 -18.12 4.75
N PHE A 124 -14.10 -17.56 4.29
CA PHE A 124 -13.00 -18.29 3.63
C PHE A 124 -12.06 -18.93 4.69
N LEU A 125 -12.61 -19.83 5.52
CA LEU A 125 -11.96 -20.33 6.72
C LEU A 125 -10.62 -21.01 6.45
N GLN A 126 -10.50 -21.78 5.35
CA GLN A 126 -9.23 -22.47 5.02
C GLN A 126 -8.13 -21.45 4.68
N ARG A 127 -8.43 -20.43 3.89
CA ARG A 127 -7.47 -19.35 3.58
C ARG A 127 -7.09 -18.55 4.81
N SER A 128 -8.06 -18.25 5.67
CA SER A 128 -7.81 -17.60 6.95
C SER A 128 -6.83 -18.40 7.82
N LYS A 129 -7.05 -19.71 7.94
CA LYS A 129 -6.14 -20.62 8.64
C LYS A 129 -4.72 -20.54 8.11
N GLU A 130 -4.55 -20.64 6.79
CA GLU A 130 -3.24 -20.59 6.14
C GLU A 130 -2.49 -19.29 6.43
N ILE A 131 -3.20 -18.15 6.41
CA ILE A 131 -2.62 -16.84 6.72
C ILE A 131 -2.15 -16.79 8.17
N PHE A 132 -2.98 -17.18 9.15
CA PHE A 132 -2.58 -17.14 10.55
C PHE A 132 -1.45 -18.13 10.87
N LEU A 133 -1.45 -19.30 10.27
CA LEU A 133 -0.30 -20.23 10.37
C LEU A 133 0.96 -19.64 9.77
N ARG A 134 0.85 -18.88 8.69
CA ARG A 134 1.99 -18.17 8.10
C ARG A 134 2.55 -17.09 9.04
N ILE A 135 1.70 -16.34 9.73
CA ILE A 135 2.14 -15.37 10.75
C ILE A 135 2.91 -16.08 11.86
N LEU A 136 2.38 -17.21 12.36
CA LEU A 136 3.01 -17.96 13.44
C LEU A 136 4.36 -18.59 13.08
N LYS A 137 4.65 -18.82 11.79
CA LYS A 137 6.00 -19.21 11.33
C LYS A 137 7.05 -18.13 11.54
N PHE A 138 6.66 -16.85 11.51
CA PHE A 138 7.56 -15.70 11.69
C PHE A 138 7.55 -15.19 13.14
N SER A 139 6.39 -15.26 13.79
CA SER A 139 6.09 -14.75 15.12
C SER A 139 5.28 -15.77 15.91
N SER A 140 5.94 -16.83 16.39
CA SER A 140 5.29 -17.99 17.01
C SER A 140 4.44 -17.66 18.26
N ARG A 141 4.70 -16.53 18.91
CA ARG A 141 3.97 -16.03 20.09
C ARG A 141 3.02 -14.87 19.78
N ASN A 142 2.67 -14.66 18.49
CA ASN A 142 1.71 -13.63 18.14
C ASN A 142 0.32 -13.99 18.66
N LYS A 143 -0.10 -13.35 19.76
CA LYS A 143 -1.37 -13.61 20.44
C LYS A 143 -2.59 -13.40 19.53
N ASN A 144 -2.56 -12.34 18.69
CA ASN A 144 -3.66 -12.07 17.76
C ASN A 144 -3.82 -13.22 16.77
N ALA A 145 -2.72 -13.70 16.19
CA ALA A 145 -2.75 -14.83 15.27
C ALA A 145 -3.25 -16.12 15.94
N LEU A 146 -2.79 -16.41 17.17
CA LEU A 146 -3.25 -17.56 17.94
C LEU A 146 -4.75 -17.46 18.24
N THR A 147 -5.24 -16.32 18.71
CA THR A 147 -6.65 -16.10 19.02
C THR A 147 -7.53 -16.28 17.77
N HIS A 148 -7.15 -15.69 16.66
CA HIS A 148 -7.90 -15.85 15.42
C HIS A 148 -7.84 -17.28 14.87
N LEU A 149 -6.70 -17.95 15.00
CA LEU A 149 -6.55 -19.34 14.58
C LEU A 149 -7.43 -20.27 15.41
N LEU A 150 -7.56 -20.02 16.73
CA LEU A 150 -8.50 -20.71 17.60
C LEU A 150 -9.93 -20.58 17.07
N LEU A 151 -10.39 -19.33 16.80
CA LEU A 151 -11.72 -19.07 16.25
C LEU A 151 -11.96 -19.76 14.90
N VAL A 152 -10.91 -19.82 14.06
CA VAL A 152 -10.99 -20.52 12.77
C VAL A 152 -11.18 -22.03 12.98
N TYR A 153 -10.41 -22.66 13.88
CA TYR A 153 -10.56 -24.10 14.18
C TYR A 153 -11.91 -24.44 14.80
N GLU A 154 -12.43 -23.60 15.69
CA GLU A 154 -13.79 -23.74 16.23
C GLU A 154 -14.85 -23.71 15.11
N LYS A 155 -14.76 -22.74 14.18
CA LYS A 155 -15.67 -22.65 13.04
C LYS A 155 -15.53 -23.85 12.08
N LEU A 156 -14.33 -24.40 11.94
CA LEU A 156 -14.07 -25.60 11.14
C LEU A 156 -14.46 -26.89 11.88
N LYS A 157 -14.87 -26.80 13.17
CA LYS A 157 -15.19 -27.94 14.07
C LYS A 157 -13.98 -28.86 14.30
N ASP A 158 -12.76 -28.36 14.18
CA ASP A 158 -11.52 -29.06 14.49
C ASP A 158 -11.15 -28.81 15.96
N PHE A 159 -11.92 -29.40 16.86
CA PHE A 159 -11.78 -29.19 18.31
C PHE A 159 -10.46 -29.68 18.88
N HIS A 160 -9.82 -30.67 18.23
CA HIS A 160 -8.50 -31.15 18.64
C HIS A 160 -7.45 -30.03 18.51
N LYS A 161 -7.36 -29.42 17.35
CA LYS A 161 -6.43 -28.31 17.09
C LYS A 161 -6.80 -27.03 17.84
N ALA A 162 -8.10 -26.76 18.04
CA ALA A 162 -8.54 -25.67 18.88
C ALA A 162 -7.99 -25.81 20.30
N LYS A 163 -8.05 -26.99 20.88
CA LYS A 163 -7.50 -27.28 22.22
C LYS A 163 -5.98 -27.11 22.27
N GLU A 164 -5.24 -27.56 21.26
CA GLU A 164 -3.79 -27.34 21.16
C GLU A 164 -3.44 -25.86 21.20
N ILE A 165 -4.15 -25.01 20.41
CA ILE A 165 -3.92 -23.56 20.38
C ILE A 165 -4.23 -22.93 21.75
N THR A 166 -5.26 -23.38 22.44
CA THR A 166 -5.62 -22.84 23.77
C THR A 166 -4.48 -23.06 24.79
N THR A 167 -3.69 -24.13 24.68
CA THR A 167 -2.52 -24.36 25.56
C THR A 167 -1.34 -23.44 25.21
N CYS A 168 -1.33 -22.78 24.05
CA CYS A 168 -0.29 -21.87 23.60
C CYS A 168 -0.60 -20.39 23.90
N LEU A 169 -1.85 -20.05 24.25
CA LEU A 169 -2.30 -18.69 24.59
C LEU A 169 -2.01 -18.34 26.05
#